data_4740d91ec42f145528c835fc74e9e1fb
#
_entry.id   4740d91ec42f145528c835fc74e9e1fb
#
_cell.length_a   1.000
_cell.length_b   1.000
_cell.length_c   1.000
_cell.angle_alpha   90.00
_cell.angle_beta   90.00
_cell.angle_gamma   90.00
#
_symmetry.space_group_name_H-M   'P 1'
#
loop_
_entity.id
_entity.type
_entity.pdbx_description
1 polymer ?
#
loop_
_entity_poly.entity_id
_entity_poly.type
_entity_poly.pdbx_seq_one_letter_code
_entity_poly.pdbx_strand_id
1 'polypeptide(L)'
;MNKCRVGKRHKNSRLWAVALGLLVLAALCVSAAAQENTAKYWIAKGDDLFFNKSNPLEALESYEKAIQINPDNMTAWNGKSMVLDTLSVQTYSKILNLSETKLAKNPQDIEALQTSAMALASLGNQEESNQFLKKAIDVYDQEIKDNPKNATAWFLKAGLISILNGSEEAISAYDKVIELNGSKMIDALITKGNILLNLGRYNESLDTIDKAIQLDPENPSVWYEKATYYNVLGKYNESLDAYEMITKLEPEKASAWLFKGNVLKALGRQTDADAAYAKAKELGHQE
;
A
#
# COMPACT_ATOMS: atom_id res chain seq x y z
N MET A 1 -1.86 -89.59 -31.91
CA MET A 1 -0.94 -88.68 -31.14
C MET A 1 -1.05 -87.26 -31.69
N ASN A 2 -1.81 -86.38 -31.10
CA ASN A 2 -1.77 -84.94 -31.33
C ASN A 2 -2.59 -84.25 -30.25
N LYS A 3 -2.04 -84.01 -29.09
CA LYS A 3 -2.51 -83.05 -28.08
C LYS A 3 -1.25 -82.33 -27.54
N CYS A 4 -1.19 -81.04 -27.71
CA CYS A 4 -0.45 -80.01 -26.97
C CYS A 4 0.06 -78.91 -27.90
N ARG A 5 -0.79 -77.91 -28.19
CA ARG A 5 -0.32 -76.59 -28.63
C ARG A 5 -1.43 -75.53 -28.63
N VAL A 6 -2.29 -75.43 -27.63
CA VAL A 6 -3.26 -74.37 -27.56
C VAL A 6 -3.09 -73.48 -26.33
N GLY A 7 -2.28 -73.88 -25.32
CA GLY A 7 -2.24 -73.15 -24.04
C GLY A 7 -1.31 -71.91 -23.91
N LYS A 8 -0.40 -71.69 -24.89
CA LYS A 8 0.62 -70.57 -24.77
C LYS A 8 0.25 -69.23 -25.43
N ARG A 9 -0.72 -69.22 -26.35
CA ARG A 9 -1.09 -67.98 -27.06
C ARG A 9 -1.97 -67.02 -26.22
N HIS A 10 -2.80 -67.48 -25.29
CA HIS A 10 -3.69 -66.69 -24.52
C HIS A 10 -3.05 -65.91 -23.31
N LYS A 11 -1.92 -66.42 -22.80
CA LYS A 11 -1.22 -65.73 -21.70
C LYS A 11 -0.46 -64.50 -22.19
N ASN A 12 0.11 -64.51 -23.37
CA ASN A 12 0.85 -63.38 -23.92
C ASN A 12 -0.08 -62.26 -24.37
N SER A 13 -1.30 -62.52 -24.86
CA SER A 13 -2.24 -61.48 -25.27
C SER A 13 -2.74 -60.62 -24.09
N ARG A 14 -2.94 -61.22 -22.91
CA ARG A 14 -3.31 -60.50 -21.70
C ARG A 14 -2.16 -59.63 -21.15
N LEU A 15 -0.92 -60.11 -21.22
CA LEU A 15 0.26 -59.38 -20.84
C LEU A 15 0.50 -58.15 -21.76
N TRP A 16 0.29 -58.35 -23.09
CA TRP A 16 0.38 -57.26 -24.06
C TRP A 16 -0.74 -56.23 -23.89
N ALA A 17 -1.95 -56.63 -23.55
CA ALA A 17 -3.07 -55.71 -23.27
C ALA A 17 -2.83 -54.88 -22.00
N VAL A 18 -2.26 -55.48 -20.93
CA VAL A 18 -1.87 -54.74 -19.71
C VAL A 18 -0.70 -53.81 -19.98
N ALA A 19 0.30 -54.25 -20.74
CA ALA A 19 1.43 -53.38 -21.11
C ALA A 19 1.00 -52.19 -21.99
N LEU A 20 0.08 -52.39 -22.94
CA LEU A 20 -0.50 -51.32 -23.75
C LEU A 20 -1.32 -50.35 -22.91
N GLY A 21 -2.12 -50.88 -21.97
CA GLY A 21 -2.88 -50.06 -21.02
C GLY A 21 -1.99 -49.19 -20.14
N LEU A 22 -0.88 -49.74 -19.64
CA LEU A 22 0.11 -48.99 -18.86
C LEU A 22 0.85 -47.93 -19.70
N LEU A 23 1.18 -48.25 -20.96
CA LEU A 23 1.77 -47.27 -21.89
C LEU A 23 0.80 -46.12 -22.24
N VAL A 24 -0.47 -46.42 -22.45
CA VAL A 24 -1.49 -45.42 -22.70
C VAL A 24 -1.71 -44.54 -21.45
N LEU A 25 -1.75 -45.14 -20.26
CA LEU A 25 -1.83 -44.38 -19.00
C LEU A 25 -0.59 -43.51 -18.79
N ALA A 26 0.62 -44.06 -19.05
CA ALA A 26 1.86 -43.28 -18.96
C ALA A 26 1.89 -42.14 -19.99
N ALA A 27 1.44 -42.37 -21.22
CA ALA A 27 1.34 -41.32 -22.25
C ALA A 27 0.31 -40.25 -21.89
N LEU A 28 -0.82 -40.64 -21.30
CA LEU A 28 -1.83 -39.69 -20.79
C LEU A 28 -1.29 -38.89 -19.60
N CYS A 29 -0.56 -39.50 -18.69
CA CYS A 29 0.10 -38.79 -17.58
C CYS A 29 1.17 -37.81 -18.08
N VAL A 30 1.98 -38.19 -19.06
CA VAL A 30 3.00 -37.31 -19.66
C VAL A 30 2.35 -36.17 -20.44
N SER A 31 1.24 -36.42 -21.14
CA SER A 31 0.50 -35.35 -21.84
C SER A 31 -0.18 -34.37 -20.86
N ALA A 32 -0.73 -34.87 -19.75
CA ALA A 32 -1.31 -34.04 -18.70
C ALA A 32 -0.23 -33.21 -18.00
N ALA A 33 0.90 -33.79 -17.64
CA ALA A 33 2.03 -33.06 -17.03
C ALA A 33 2.64 -32.03 -18.00
N ALA A 34 2.70 -32.30 -19.30
CA ALA A 34 3.14 -31.35 -20.30
C ALA A 34 2.15 -30.19 -20.47
N GLN A 35 0.86 -30.44 -20.28
CA GLN A 35 -0.19 -29.43 -20.36
C GLN A 35 -0.19 -28.52 -19.11
N GLU A 36 0.10 -29.08 -17.92
CA GLU A 36 0.26 -28.33 -16.68
C GLU A 36 1.47 -27.36 -16.68
N ASN A 37 2.45 -27.58 -17.55
CA ASN A 37 3.61 -26.71 -17.73
C ASN A 37 3.35 -25.52 -18.67
N THR A 38 2.11 -25.19 -19.00
CA THR A 38 1.77 -24.06 -19.86
C THR A 38 1.05 -22.95 -19.10
N ALA A 39 1.39 -21.69 -19.38
CA ALA A 39 0.66 -20.54 -18.82
C ALA A 39 -0.83 -20.61 -19.17
N LYS A 40 -1.19 -21.09 -20.36
CA LYS A 40 -2.58 -21.25 -20.81
C LYS A 40 -3.38 -22.19 -19.90
N TYR A 41 -2.79 -23.31 -19.49
CA TYR A 41 -3.43 -24.25 -18.55
C TYR A 41 -3.74 -23.59 -17.22
N TRP A 42 -2.76 -22.89 -16.66
CA TRP A 42 -2.92 -22.23 -15.36
C TRP A 42 -3.90 -21.05 -15.40
N ILE A 43 -3.98 -20.32 -16.52
CA ILE A 43 -5.02 -19.29 -16.72
C ILE A 43 -6.40 -19.93 -16.72
N ALA A 44 -6.62 -20.98 -17.56
CA ALA A 44 -7.91 -21.65 -17.63
C ALA A 44 -8.33 -22.26 -16.28
N LYS A 45 -7.37 -22.78 -15.49
CA LYS A 45 -7.62 -23.27 -14.14
C LYS A 45 -8.00 -22.13 -13.19
N GLY A 46 -7.30 -21.00 -13.28
CA GLY A 46 -7.63 -19.81 -12.51
C GLY A 46 -9.03 -19.27 -12.82
N ASP A 47 -9.39 -19.20 -14.12
CA ASP A 47 -10.72 -18.82 -14.58
C ASP A 47 -11.81 -19.76 -14.03
N ASP A 48 -11.62 -21.08 -14.10
CA ASP A 48 -12.57 -22.06 -13.55
C ASP A 48 -12.73 -21.94 -12.03
N LEU A 49 -11.63 -21.75 -11.32
CA LEU A 49 -11.64 -21.56 -9.87
C LEU A 49 -12.34 -20.25 -9.45
N PHE A 50 -12.11 -19.19 -10.20
CA PHE A 50 -12.66 -17.87 -9.88
C PHE A 50 -14.13 -17.77 -10.25
N PHE A 51 -14.48 -18.06 -11.52
CA PHE A 51 -15.83 -17.82 -12.04
C PHE A 51 -16.83 -18.95 -11.72
N ASN A 52 -16.39 -20.21 -11.70
CA ASN A 52 -17.29 -21.34 -11.54
C ASN A 52 -17.29 -21.92 -10.13
N LYS A 53 -16.17 -21.86 -9.42
CA LYS A 53 -16.03 -22.49 -8.09
C LYS A 53 -15.99 -21.49 -6.94
N SER A 54 -15.97 -20.18 -7.24
CA SER A 54 -15.90 -19.10 -6.25
C SER A 54 -14.75 -19.29 -5.24
N ASN A 55 -13.61 -19.78 -5.70
CA ASN A 55 -12.41 -20.00 -4.90
C ASN A 55 -11.28 -19.03 -5.30
N PRO A 56 -11.34 -17.78 -4.84
CA PRO A 56 -10.40 -16.75 -5.27
C PRO A 56 -8.96 -17.02 -4.84
N LEU A 57 -8.72 -17.69 -3.70
CA LEU A 57 -7.36 -17.96 -3.23
C LEU A 57 -6.63 -18.95 -4.13
N GLU A 58 -7.26 -20.07 -4.49
CA GLU A 58 -6.65 -21.03 -5.42
C GLU A 58 -6.56 -20.47 -6.85
N ALA A 59 -7.51 -19.61 -7.25
CA ALA A 59 -7.45 -18.88 -8.51
C ALA A 59 -6.21 -17.97 -8.56
N LEU A 60 -5.94 -17.22 -7.47
CA LEU A 60 -4.74 -16.37 -7.35
C LEU A 60 -3.46 -17.17 -7.56
N GLU A 61 -3.30 -18.30 -6.87
CA GLU A 61 -2.15 -19.21 -7.05
C GLU A 61 -2.00 -19.70 -8.49
N SER A 62 -3.13 -19.96 -9.16
CA SER A 62 -3.12 -20.44 -10.54
C SER A 62 -2.63 -19.35 -11.50
N TYR A 63 -3.10 -18.10 -11.36
CA TYR A 63 -2.60 -16.97 -12.16
C TYR A 63 -1.13 -16.67 -11.86
N GLU A 64 -0.68 -16.78 -10.61
CA GLU A 64 0.73 -16.60 -10.26
C GLU A 64 1.63 -17.63 -10.92
N LYS A 65 1.21 -18.90 -10.98
CA LYS A 65 1.93 -19.94 -11.75
C LYS A 65 1.97 -19.63 -13.24
N ALA A 66 0.88 -19.10 -13.80
CA ALA A 66 0.85 -18.68 -15.20
C ALA A 66 1.86 -17.54 -15.47
N ILE A 67 1.96 -16.55 -14.57
CA ILE A 67 2.91 -15.43 -14.64
C ILE A 67 4.35 -15.93 -14.48
N GLN A 68 4.63 -16.88 -13.59
CA GLN A 68 5.95 -17.47 -13.44
C GLN A 68 6.44 -18.17 -14.73
N ILE A 69 5.52 -18.82 -15.47
CA ILE A 69 5.83 -19.47 -16.75
C ILE A 69 6.00 -18.44 -17.87
N ASN A 70 5.16 -17.41 -17.90
CA ASN A 70 5.22 -16.34 -18.89
C ASN A 70 4.93 -14.98 -18.22
N PRO A 71 5.99 -14.26 -17.78
CA PRO A 71 5.86 -12.99 -17.08
C PRO A 71 5.16 -11.88 -17.87
N ASP A 72 5.20 -11.93 -19.20
CA ASP A 72 4.60 -10.93 -20.08
C ASP A 72 3.14 -11.24 -20.44
N ASN A 73 2.54 -12.25 -19.84
CA ASN A 73 1.18 -12.66 -20.15
C ASN A 73 0.13 -11.74 -19.50
N MET A 74 -0.37 -10.77 -20.27
CA MET A 74 -1.38 -9.80 -19.82
C MET A 74 -2.67 -10.46 -19.29
N THR A 75 -3.11 -11.60 -19.86
CA THR A 75 -4.31 -12.31 -19.41
C THR A 75 -4.14 -12.84 -17.99
N ALA A 76 -2.97 -13.39 -17.67
CA ALA A 76 -2.65 -13.88 -16.34
C ALA A 76 -2.60 -12.72 -15.31
N TRP A 77 -1.99 -11.58 -15.69
CA TRP A 77 -1.97 -10.39 -14.86
C TRP A 77 -3.36 -9.81 -14.61
N ASN A 78 -4.21 -9.74 -15.67
CA ASN A 78 -5.59 -9.28 -15.54
C ASN A 78 -6.41 -10.20 -14.64
N GLY A 79 -6.28 -11.54 -14.79
CA GLY A 79 -6.93 -12.49 -13.92
C GLY A 79 -6.49 -12.34 -12.46
N LYS A 80 -5.19 -12.16 -12.21
CA LYS A 80 -4.65 -11.88 -10.88
C LYS A 80 -5.25 -10.59 -10.29
N SER A 81 -5.34 -9.51 -11.08
CA SER A 81 -5.92 -8.23 -10.64
C SER A 81 -7.38 -8.40 -10.22
N MET A 82 -8.20 -9.06 -11.05
CA MET A 82 -9.63 -9.30 -10.72
C MET A 82 -9.83 -10.08 -9.42
N VAL A 83 -8.97 -11.06 -9.16
CA VAL A 83 -9.03 -11.82 -7.91
C VAL A 83 -8.64 -10.95 -6.72
N LEU A 84 -7.57 -10.15 -6.84
CA LEU A 84 -7.13 -9.25 -5.77
C LEU A 84 -8.19 -8.19 -5.45
N ASP A 85 -8.85 -7.63 -6.46
CA ASP A 85 -9.96 -6.68 -6.27
C ASP A 85 -11.11 -7.34 -5.49
N THR A 86 -11.48 -8.58 -5.85
CA THR A 86 -12.53 -9.33 -5.16
C THR A 86 -12.16 -9.62 -3.70
N LEU A 87 -10.94 -10.06 -3.44
CA LEU A 87 -10.44 -10.31 -2.08
C LEU A 87 -10.38 -9.02 -1.25
N SER A 88 -10.02 -7.90 -1.87
CA SER A 88 -10.01 -6.58 -1.26
C SER A 88 -11.43 -6.20 -0.81
N VAL A 89 -12.42 -6.29 -1.69
CA VAL A 89 -13.84 -6.01 -1.37
C VAL A 89 -14.34 -6.90 -0.22
N GLN A 90 -14.04 -8.20 -0.25
CA GLN A 90 -14.42 -9.13 0.83
C GLN A 90 -13.78 -8.74 2.16
N THR A 91 -12.50 -8.32 2.13
CA THR A 91 -11.77 -7.90 3.32
C THR A 91 -12.38 -6.65 3.93
N TYR A 92 -12.61 -5.60 3.12
CA TYR A 92 -13.22 -4.36 3.60
C TYR A 92 -14.66 -4.57 4.10
N SER A 93 -15.45 -5.41 3.44
CA SER A 93 -16.79 -5.77 3.92
C SER A 93 -16.75 -6.46 5.29
N LYS A 94 -15.78 -7.35 5.51
CA LYS A 94 -15.59 -7.99 6.82
C LYS A 94 -15.12 -7.01 7.89
N ILE A 95 -14.22 -6.09 7.54
CA ILE A 95 -13.78 -5.02 8.44
C ILE A 95 -14.98 -4.17 8.86
N LEU A 96 -15.82 -3.77 7.91
CA LEU A 96 -17.02 -2.98 8.16
C LEU A 96 -17.96 -3.68 9.15
N ASN A 97 -18.28 -4.94 8.92
CA ASN A 97 -19.13 -5.73 9.83
C ASN A 97 -18.55 -5.84 11.26
N LEU A 98 -17.21 -5.98 11.37
CA LEU A 98 -16.55 -6.01 12.68
C LEU A 98 -16.63 -4.64 13.39
N SER A 99 -16.43 -3.56 12.64
CA SER A 99 -16.53 -2.19 13.16
C SER A 99 -17.96 -1.88 13.59
N GLU A 100 -18.98 -2.25 12.81
CA GLU A 100 -20.39 -2.10 13.17
C GLU A 100 -20.74 -2.86 14.46
N THR A 101 -20.19 -4.05 14.65
CA THR A 101 -20.35 -4.82 15.89
C THR A 101 -19.76 -4.10 17.11
N LYS A 102 -18.61 -3.41 16.95
CA LYS A 102 -18.02 -2.55 18.00
C LYS A 102 -18.90 -1.33 18.25
N LEU A 103 -19.34 -0.64 17.20
CA LEU A 103 -20.18 0.56 17.29
C LEU A 103 -21.56 0.29 17.92
N ALA A 104 -22.13 -0.91 17.73
CA ALA A 104 -23.34 -1.31 18.40
C ALA A 104 -23.19 -1.38 19.93
N LYS A 105 -21.97 -1.66 20.43
CA LYS A 105 -21.65 -1.69 21.86
C LYS A 105 -21.20 -0.33 22.39
N ASN A 106 -20.42 0.39 21.60
CA ASN A 106 -19.92 1.72 21.91
C ASN A 106 -20.01 2.62 20.67
N PRO A 107 -21.08 3.42 20.52
CA PRO A 107 -21.24 4.32 19.36
C PRO A 107 -20.16 5.39 19.21
N GLN A 108 -19.37 5.62 20.27
CA GLN A 108 -18.27 6.62 20.30
C GLN A 108 -16.88 5.96 20.19
N ASP A 109 -16.80 4.69 19.78
CA ASP A 109 -15.52 4.02 19.52
C ASP A 109 -14.84 4.63 18.30
N ILE A 110 -13.87 5.51 18.56
CA ILE A 110 -13.16 6.28 17.51
C ILE A 110 -12.44 5.35 16.53
N GLU A 111 -11.81 4.28 17.03
CA GLU A 111 -11.13 3.30 16.17
C GLU A 111 -12.12 2.66 15.20
N ALA A 112 -13.28 2.25 15.70
CA ALA A 112 -14.32 1.64 14.87
C ALA A 112 -14.92 2.64 13.86
N LEU A 113 -15.14 3.91 14.27
CA LEU A 113 -15.61 4.97 13.38
C LEU A 113 -14.61 5.23 12.24
N GLN A 114 -13.34 5.41 12.55
CA GLN A 114 -12.28 5.65 11.55
C GLN A 114 -12.07 4.43 10.64
N THR A 115 -12.11 3.23 11.20
CA THR A 115 -11.96 1.98 10.43
C THR A 115 -13.14 1.77 9.48
N SER A 116 -14.38 2.08 9.91
CA SER A 116 -15.57 2.07 9.05
C SER A 116 -15.45 3.07 7.90
N ALA A 117 -15.00 4.29 8.21
CA ALA A 117 -14.79 5.31 7.20
C ALA A 117 -13.77 4.87 6.14
N MET A 118 -12.64 4.32 6.57
CA MET A 118 -11.59 3.84 5.67
C MET A 118 -12.06 2.66 4.81
N ALA A 119 -12.78 1.70 5.39
CA ALA A 119 -13.34 0.57 4.66
C ALA A 119 -14.35 1.03 3.60
N LEU A 120 -15.25 1.95 3.96
CA LEU A 120 -16.24 2.52 3.04
C LEU A 120 -15.60 3.32 1.90
N ALA A 121 -14.58 4.13 2.19
CA ALA A 121 -13.82 4.85 1.17
C ALA A 121 -13.16 3.88 0.18
N SER A 122 -12.57 2.79 0.69
CA SER A 122 -11.94 1.74 -0.13
C SER A 122 -12.96 0.96 -0.98
N LEU A 123 -14.21 0.88 -0.54
CA LEU A 123 -15.33 0.31 -1.29
C LEU A 123 -15.98 1.33 -2.25
N GLY A 124 -15.50 2.55 -2.32
CA GLY A 124 -16.03 3.62 -3.16
C GLY A 124 -17.23 4.38 -2.56
N ASN A 125 -17.64 4.08 -1.34
CA ASN A 125 -18.78 4.69 -0.65
C ASN A 125 -18.36 5.95 0.10
N GLN A 126 -17.92 6.98 -0.63
CA GLN A 126 -17.34 8.21 -0.04
C GLN A 126 -18.32 8.97 0.85
N GLU A 127 -19.60 9.02 0.49
CA GLU A 127 -20.62 9.73 1.27
C GLU A 127 -20.79 9.13 2.68
N GLU A 128 -20.93 7.80 2.75
CA GLU A 128 -21.04 7.09 4.02
C GLU A 128 -19.73 7.18 4.83
N SER A 129 -18.58 7.07 4.15
CA SER A 129 -17.26 7.28 4.78
C SER A 129 -17.20 8.64 5.48
N ASN A 130 -17.61 9.71 4.79
CA ASN A 130 -17.62 11.07 5.34
C ASN A 130 -18.55 11.19 6.57
N GLN A 131 -19.67 10.46 6.61
CA GLN A 131 -20.56 10.45 7.78
C GLN A 131 -19.88 9.83 9.00
N PHE A 132 -19.12 8.75 8.84
CA PHE A 132 -18.35 8.14 9.92
C PHE A 132 -17.22 9.05 10.39
N LEU A 133 -16.52 9.76 9.49
CA LEU A 133 -15.51 10.76 9.86
C LEU A 133 -16.12 11.90 10.67
N LYS A 134 -17.30 12.41 10.29
CA LYS A 134 -18.01 13.45 11.05
C LYS A 134 -18.37 12.96 12.46
N LYS A 135 -18.87 11.75 12.61
CA LYS A 135 -19.13 11.16 13.94
C LYS A 135 -17.86 11.06 14.80
N ALA A 136 -16.71 10.71 14.19
CA ALA A 136 -15.44 10.70 14.92
C ALA A 136 -15.00 12.12 15.34
N ILE A 137 -15.25 13.14 14.52
CA ILE A 137 -15.02 14.55 14.85
C ILE A 137 -15.91 14.97 16.03
N ASP A 138 -17.18 14.60 16.04
CA ASP A 138 -18.12 14.91 17.13
C ASP A 138 -17.63 14.31 18.48
N VAL A 139 -17.02 13.11 18.45
CA VAL A 139 -16.43 12.50 19.65
C VAL A 139 -15.26 13.34 20.17
N TYR A 140 -14.36 13.77 19.27
CA TYR A 140 -13.27 14.69 19.68
C TYR A 140 -13.78 16.04 20.13
N ASP A 141 -14.86 16.56 19.56
CA ASP A 141 -15.48 17.82 20.02
C ASP A 141 -15.99 17.71 21.44
N GLN A 142 -16.56 16.57 21.79
CA GLN A 142 -16.99 16.33 23.18
C GLN A 142 -15.77 16.22 24.12
N GLU A 143 -14.72 15.50 23.72
CA GLU A 143 -13.48 15.38 24.49
C GLU A 143 -12.80 16.74 24.71
N ILE A 144 -12.75 17.59 23.67
CA ILE A 144 -12.21 18.94 23.74
C ILE A 144 -13.07 19.85 24.64
N LYS A 145 -14.39 19.67 24.62
CA LYS A 145 -15.30 20.43 25.50
C LYS A 145 -15.04 20.08 26.98
N ASP A 146 -14.80 18.81 27.27
CA ASP A 146 -14.50 18.35 28.62
C ASP A 146 -13.07 18.70 29.05
N ASN A 147 -12.13 18.70 28.13
CA ASN A 147 -10.73 19.10 28.34
C ASN A 147 -10.18 19.97 27.20
N PRO A 148 -10.42 21.30 27.22
CA PRO A 148 -9.99 22.22 26.15
C PRO A 148 -8.46 22.28 25.93
N LYS A 149 -7.67 21.80 26.91
CA LYS A 149 -6.20 21.77 26.84
C LYS A 149 -5.63 20.44 26.28
N ASN A 150 -6.49 19.52 25.87
CA ASN A 150 -6.04 18.28 25.26
C ASN A 150 -5.53 18.52 23.81
N ALA A 151 -4.23 18.84 23.68
CA ALA A 151 -3.58 19.07 22.38
C ALA A 151 -3.69 17.84 21.44
N THR A 152 -3.72 16.63 22.00
CA THR A 152 -3.87 15.40 21.20
C THR A 152 -5.24 15.30 20.56
N ALA A 153 -6.31 15.61 21.30
CA ALA A 153 -7.66 15.62 20.74
C ALA A 153 -7.81 16.68 19.63
N TRP A 154 -7.27 17.87 19.83
CA TRP A 154 -7.21 18.91 18.80
C TRP A 154 -6.45 18.45 17.56
N PHE A 155 -5.30 17.81 17.73
CA PHE A 155 -4.47 17.30 16.63
C PHE A 155 -5.21 16.22 15.81
N LEU A 156 -5.80 15.24 16.48
CA LEU A 156 -6.53 14.16 15.84
C LEU A 156 -7.80 14.65 15.13
N LYS A 157 -8.54 15.56 15.75
CA LYS A 157 -9.66 16.26 15.10
C LYS A 157 -9.23 16.98 13.83
N ALA A 158 -8.14 17.76 13.89
CA ALA A 158 -7.61 18.49 12.74
C ALA A 158 -7.28 17.55 11.57
N GLY A 159 -6.70 16.37 11.87
CA GLY A 159 -6.43 15.34 10.86
C GLY A 159 -7.69 14.85 10.16
N LEU A 160 -8.76 14.58 10.89
CA LEU A 160 -10.04 14.14 10.32
C LEU A 160 -10.69 15.24 9.46
N ILE A 161 -10.63 16.49 9.90
CA ILE A 161 -11.13 17.64 9.14
C ILE A 161 -10.36 17.78 7.81
N SER A 162 -9.03 17.59 7.83
CA SER A 162 -8.22 17.61 6.60
C SER A 162 -8.66 16.55 5.59
N ILE A 163 -9.02 15.35 6.03
CA ILE A 163 -9.53 14.27 5.16
C ILE A 163 -10.87 14.67 4.52
N LEU A 164 -11.70 15.42 5.23
CA LEU A 164 -12.98 15.93 4.72
C LEU A 164 -12.83 17.17 3.82
N ASN A 165 -11.60 17.54 3.42
CA ASN A 165 -11.28 18.75 2.64
C ASN A 165 -11.58 20.08 3.36
N GLY A 166 -11.70 20.04 4.67
CA GLY A 166 -11.86 21.25 5.52
C GLY A 166 -10.51 21.90 5.83
N SER A 167 -9.76 22.32 4.79
CA SER A 167 -8.36 22.77 4.95
C SER A 167 -8.23 24.00 5.89
N GLU A 168 -9.10 24.99 5.80
CA GLU A 168 -9.05 26.18 6.69
C GLU A 168 -9.44 25.86 8.14
N GLU A 169 -10.43 25.00 8.32
CA GLU A 169 -10.83 24.51 9.64
C GLU A 169 -9.73 23.67 10.28
N ALA A 170 -9.06 22.83 9.48
CA ALA A 170 -7.93 22.03 9.94
C ALA A 170 -6.75 22.91 10.36
N ILE A 171 -6.41 23.97 9.58
CA ILE A 171 -5.38 24.95 9.93
C ILE A 171 -5.72 25.58 11.29
N SER A 172 -6.97 26.02 11.49
CA SER A 172 -7.41 26.63 12.74
C SER A 172 -7.30 25.65 13.93
N ALA A 173 -7.60 24.38 13.72
CA ALA A 173 -7.46 23.36 14.76
C ALA A 173 -5.98 23.05 15.08
N TYR A 174 -5.09 23.01 14.06
CA TYR A 174 -3.64 22.90 14.27
C TYR A 174 -3.07 24.12 15.00
N ASP A 175 -3.59 25.32 14.74
CA ASP A 175 -3.19 26.51 15.50
C ASP A 175 -3.48 26.36 16.99
N LYS A 176 -4.59 25.73 17.36
CA LYS A 176 -4.88 25.41 18.77
C LYS A 176 -3.88 24.43 19.36
N VAL A 177 -3.44 23.41 18.60
CA VAL A 177 -2.38 22.50 19.03
C VAL A 177 -1.07 23.26 19.30
N ILE A 178 -0.71 24.18 18.39
CA ILE A 178 0.51 24.99 18.49
C ILE A 178 0.42 25.96 19.70
N GLU A 179 -0.72 26.61 19.91
CA GLU A 179 -0.97 27.47 21.07
C GLU A 179 -0.83 26.72 22.40
N LEU A 180 -1.29 25.48 22.46
CA LEU A 180 -1.20 24.64 23.65
C LEU A 180 0.23 24.17 23.97
N ASN A 181 1.16 24.32 23.03
CA ASN A 181 2.60 24.05 23.20
C ASN A 181 2.91 22.67 23.80
N GLY A 182 2.18 21.65 23.38
CA GLY A 182 2.34 20.28 23.85
C GLY A 182 3.22 19.42 22.93
N SER A 183 3.30 18.14 23.26
CA SER A 183 4.11 17.15 22.51
C SER A 183 3.74 17.00 21.03
N LYS A 184 2.56 17.50 20.61
CA LYS A 184 2.07 17.46 19.22
C LYS A 184 2.37 18.73 18.43
N MET A 185 3.07 19.70 19.01
CA MET A 185 3.31 20.99 18.37
C MET A 185 4.12 20.87 17.08
N ILE A 186 5.20 20.10 17.07
CA ILE A 186 6.01 19.91 15.87
C ILE A 186 5.22 19.19 14.77
N ASP A 187 4.50 18.11 15.12
CA ASP A 187 3.63 17.41 14.19
C ASP A 187 2.57 18.33 13.59
N ALA A 188 2.00 19.21 14.39
CA ALA A 188 1.01 20.19 13.96
C ALA A 188 1.60 21.24 13.00
N LEU A 189 2.81 21.74 13.29
CA LEU A 189 3.51 22.67 12.40
C LEU A 189 3.81 22.02 11.05
N ILE A 190 4.32 20.78 11.05
CA ILE A 190 4.59 20.01 9.84
C ILE A 190 3.31 19.87 9.01
N THR A 191 2.24 19.35 9.62
CA THR A 191 0.99 19.10 8.89
C THR A 191 0.34 20.39 8.40
N LYS A 192 0.33 21.45 9.22
CA LYS A 192 -0.15 22.78 8.82
C LYS A 192 0.67 23.33 7.65
N GLY A 193 2.00 23.23 7.70
CA GLY A 193 2.89 23.65 6.62
C GLY A 193 2.54 22.99 5.29
N ASN A 194 2.27 21.69 5.29
CA ASN A 194 1.84 20.93 4.11
C ASN A 194 0.47 21.36 3.58
N ILE A 195 -0.50 21.58 4.46
CA ILE A 195 -1.81 22.08 4.04
C ILE A 195 -1.67 23.44 3.37
N LEU A 196 -0.89 24.36 3.97
CA LEU A 196 -0.63 25.69 3.41
C LEU A 196 0.08 25.62 2.06
N LEU A 197 1.07 24.72 1.90
CA LEU A 197 1.75 24.47 0.64
C LEU A 197 0.78 24.02 -0.46
N ASN A 198 -0.10 23.06 -0.15
CA ASN A 198 -1.11 22.55 -1.08
C ASN A 198 -2.16 23.62 -1.45
N LEU A 199 -2.45 24.56 -0.57
CA LEU A 199 -3.31 25.72 -0.84
C LEU A 199 -2.61 26.84 -1.62
N GLY A 200 -1.31 26.69 -1.94
CA GLY A 200 -0.52 27.73 -2.60
C GLY A 200 -0.13 28.91 -1.70
N ARG A 201 -0.35 28.80 -0.38
CA ARG A 201 0.00 29.81 0.63
C ARG A 201 1.47 29.68 1.02
N TYR A 202 2.34 29.86 0.02
CA TYR A 202 3.78 29.52 0.11
C TYR A 202 4.51 30.24 1.26
N ASN A 203 4.29 31.54 1.45
CA ASN A 203 4.97 32.30 2.52
C ASN A 203 4.60 31.77 3.90
N GLU A 204 3.31 31.53 4.13
CA GLU A 204 2.84 31.02 5.42
C GLU A 204 3.30 29.58 5.67
N SER A 205 3.38 28.78 4.60
CA SER A 205 3.95 27.41 4.68
C SER A 205 5.41 27.47 5.13
N LEU A 206 6.23 28.32 4.48
CA LEU A 206 7.65 28.45 4.80
C LEU A 206 7.86 28.93 6.24
N ASP A 207 7.13 29.98 6.65
CA ASP A 207 7.19 30.51 8.02
C ASP A 207 6.84 29.42 9.05
N THR A 208 5.85 28.58 8.73
CA THR A 208 5.42 27.47 9.58
C THR A 208 6.50 26.38 9.68
N ILE A 209 7.11 26.00 8.57
CA ILE A 209 8.22 25.03 8.51
C ILE A 209 9.45 25.57 9.24
N ASP A 210 9.82 26.84 9.01
CA ASP A 210 10.97 27.45 9.67
C ASP A 210 10.78 27.56 11.19
N LYS A 211 9.55 27.79 11.65
CA LYS A 211 9.22 27.71 13.08
C LYS A 211 9.42 26.29 13.64
N ALA A 212 9.04 25.26 12.90
CA ALA A 212 9.28 23.87 13.32
C ALA A 212 10.79 23.57 13.41
N ILE A 213 11.59 24.05 12.45
CA ILE A 213 13.06 23.89 12.47
C ILE A 213 13.69 24.64 13.65
N GLN A 214 13.23 25.84 13.97
CA GLN A 214 13.73 26.59 15.13
C GLN A 214 13.46 25.87 16.46
N LEU A 215 12.35 25.16 16.56
CA LEU A 215 11.96 24.41 17.75
C LEU A 215 12.69 23.08 17.89
N ASP A 216 12.95 22.40 16.78
CA ASP A 216 13.62 21.10 16.76
C ASP A 216 14.49 20.95 15.48
N PRO A 217 15.70 21.58 15.48
CA PRO A 217 16.58 21.55 14.31
C PRO A 217 17.21 20.18 14.03
N GLU A 218 17.16 19.26 15.01
CA GLU A 218 17.68 17.89 14.85
C GLU A 218 16.63 16.90 14.38
N ASN A 219 15.40 17.33 14.17
CA ASN A 219 14.33 16.48 13.66
C ASN A 219 14.38 16.38 12.14
N PRO A 220 14.72 15.23 11.56
CA PRO A 220 14.82 15.11 10.10
C PRO A 220 13.51 15.38 9.38
N SER A 221 12.35 15.13 10.02
CA SER A 221 11.03 15.33 9.39
C SER A 221 10.80 16.78 8.99
N VAL A 222 11.23 17.76 9.80
CA VAL A 222 11.04 19.18 9.46
C VAL A 222 11.90 19.58 8.25
N TRP A 223 13.08 18.99 8.09
CA TRP A 223 13.93 19.22 6.93
C TRP A 223 13.40 18.55 5.67
N TYR A 224 12.75 17.37 5.79
CA TYR A 224 12.02 16.76 4.67
C TYR A 224 10.91 17.67 4.16
N GLU A 225 10.16 18.30 5.06
CA GLU A 225 9.13 19.27 4.67
C GLU A 225 9.72 20.50 3.96
N LYS A 226 10.84 21.02 4.46
CA LYS A 226 11.54 22.14 3.82
C LYS A 226 12.05 21.76 2.43
N ALA A 227 12.61 20.57 2.29
CA ALA A 227 13.05 20.05 0.98
C ALA A 227 11.87 19.90 0.01
N THR A 228 10.74 19.34 0.49
CA THR A 228 9.51 19.20 -0.30
C THR A 228 8.97 20.55 -0.74
N TYR A 229 8.91 21.52 0.18
CA TYR A 229 8.51 22.89 -0.12
C TYR A 229 9.32 23.48 -1.29
N TYR A 230 10.64 23.40 -1.21
CA TYR A 230 11.50 23.93 -2.26
C TYR A 230 11.44 23.15 -3.57
N ASN A 231 11.24 21.82 -3.51
CA ASN A 231 11.01 20.98 -4.70
C ASN A 231 9.74 21.39 -5.45
N VAL A 232 8.63 21.63 -4.75
CA VAL A 232 7.37 22.07 -5.35
C VAL A 232 7.54 23.41 -6.07
N LEU A 233 8.38 24.29 -5.54
CA LEU A 233 8.67 25.60 -6.14
C LEU A 233 9.78 25.57 -7.21
N GLY A 234 10.38 24.39 -7.50
CA GLY A 234 11.49 24.25 -8.44
C GLY A 234 12.80 24.89 -7.95
N LYS A 235 12.90 25.20 -6.66
CA LYS A 235 14.09 25.77 -6.01
C LYS A 235 15.04 24.66 -5.56
N TYR A 236 15.67 24.03 -6.54
CA TYR A 236 16.43 22.81 -6.31
C TYR A 236 17.72 23.02 -5.49
N ASN A 237 18.34 24.21 -5.53
CA ASN A 237 19.51 24.50 -4.69
C ASN A 237 19.13 24.50 -3.21
N GLU A 238 18.07 25.22 -2.85
CA GLU A 238 17.57 25.30 -1.47
C GLU A 238 17.03 23.93 -0.99
N SER A 239 16.46 23.15 -1.89
CA SER A 239 16.07 21.77 -1.60
C SER A 239 17.28 20.89 -1.32
N LEU A 240 18.38 21.06 -2.07
CA LEU A 240 19.63 20.32 -1.86
C LEU A 240 20.20 20.64 -0.47
N ASP A 241 20.21 21.91 -0.04
CA ASP A 241 20.69 22.31 1.30
C ASP A 241 19.89 21.56 2.38
N ALA A 242 18.58 21.44 2.21
CA ALA A 242 17.74 20.70 3.15
C ALA A 242 18.06 19.19 3.16
N TYR A 243 18.27 18.55 1.98
CA TYR A 243 18.70 17.15 1.91
C TYR A 243 20.11 16.92 2.45
N GLU A 244 20.99 17.90 2.39
CA GLU A 244 22.31 17.82 3.05
C GLU A 244 22.16 17.74 4.57
N MET A 245 21.25 18.52 5.15
CA MET A 245 20.93 18.39 6.57
C MET A 245 20.34 17.01 6.91
N ILE A 246 19.40 16.53 6.08
CA ILE A 246 18.80 15.19 6.30
C ILE A 246 19.86 14.09 6.26
N THR A 247 20.74 14.08 5.25
CA THR A 247 21.82 13.07 5.14
C THR A 247 22.86 13.19 6.24
N LYS A 248 23.00 14.36 6.89
CA LYS A 248 23.83 14.56 8.08
C LYS A 248 23.15 14.01 9.33
N LEU A 249 21.84 14.20 9.48
CA LEU A 249 21.07 13.73 10.63
C LEU A 249 20.79 12.21 10.55
N GLU A 250 20.52 11.70 9.36
CA GLU A 250 20.20 10.29 9.09
C GLU A 250 21.14 9.68 8.02
N PRO A 251 22.44 9.52 8.30
CA PRO A 251 23.44 9.09 7.31
C PRO A 251 23.21 7.68 6.76
N GLU A 252 22.52 6.82 7.54
CA GLU A 252 22.24 5.43 7.18
C GLU A 252 20.89 5.24 6.49
N LYS A 253 20.13 6.32 6.27
CA LYS A 253 18.81 6.24 5.64
C LYS A 253 18.91 6.30 4.12
N ALA A 254 18.77 5.14 3.46
CA ALA A 254 18.89 5.01 2.01
C ALA A 254 18.01 5.99 1.22
N SER A 255 16.76 6.24 1.67
CA SER A 255 15.83 7.17 1.01
C SER A 255 16.33 8.62 1.03
N ALA A 256 17.05 9.07 2.06
CA ALA A 256 17.62 10.42 2.12
C ALA A 256 18.64 10.64 0.99
N TRP A 257 19.51 9.67 0.77
CA TRP A 257 20.50 9.69 -0.30
C TRP A 257 19.85 9.61 -1.68
N LEU A 258 18.81 8.79 -1.83
CA LEU A 258 18.04 8.70 -3.07
C LEU A 258 17.43 10.06 -3.46
N PHE A 259 16.74 10.70 -2.52
CA PHE A 259 16.10 12.01 -2.79
C PHE A 259 17.13 13.11 -3.03
N LYS A 260 18.28 13.11 -2.31
CA LYS A 260 19.41 13.99 -2.60
C LYS A 260 19.91 13.79 -4.03
N GLY A 261 20.06 12.54 -4.47
CA GLY A 261 20.42 12.21 -5.84
C GLY A 261 19.44 12.74 -6.88
N ASN A 262 18.14 12.63 -6.62
CA ASN A 262 17.09 13.15 -7.50
C ASN A 262 17.21 14.68 -7.68
N VAL A 263 17.47 15.42 -6.60
CA VAL A 263 17.64 16.87 -6.64
C VAL A 263 18.93 17.25 -7.37
N LEU A 264 20.04 16.55 -7.12
CA LEU A 264 21.32 16.76 -7.83
C LEU A 264 21.16 16.51 -9.34
N LYS A 265 20.42 15.49 -9.74
CA LYS A 265 20.08 15.21 -11.13
C LYS A 265 19.26 16.34 -11.76
N ALA A 266 18.26 16.86 -11.04
CA ALA A 266 17.45 18.00 -11.48
C ALA A 266 18.30 19.27 -11.68
N LEU A 267 19.37 19.44 -10.89
CA LEU A 267 20.37 20.52 -11.03
C LEU A 267 21.39 20.26 -12.16
N GLY A 268 21.32 19.14 -12.87
CA GLY A 268 22.31 18.75 -13.90
C GLY A 268 23.66 18.28 -13.33
N ARG A 269 23.77 18.07 -12.01
CA ARG A 269 24.99 17.61 -11.32
C ARG A 269 25.08 16.09 -11.35
N GLN A 270 25.23 15.52 -12.55
CA GLN A 270 25.11 14.07 -12.77
C GLN A 270 26.11 13.25 -11.93
N THR A 271 27.38 13.65 -11.87
CA THR A 271 28.41 12.93 -11.09
C THR A 271 28.06 12.84 -9.60
N ASP A 272 27.56 13.94 -9.03
CA ASP A 272 27.17 14.00 -7.63
C ASP A 272 25.89 13.19 -7.38
N ALA A 273 24.95 13.20 -8.33
CA ALA A 273 23.74 12.38 -8.28
C ALA A 273 24.09 10.88 -8.28
N ASP A 274 24.99 10.45 -9.16
CA ASP A 274 25.43 9.06 -9.25
C ASP A 274 26.11 8.60 -7.94
N ALA A 275 26.90 9.46 -7.31
CA ALA A 275 27.48 9.18 -5.99
C ALA A 275 26.41 9.03 -4.90
N ALA A 276 25.39 9.89 -4.91
CA ALA A 276 24.28 9.80 -3.94
C ALA A 276 23.44 8.52 -4.17
N TYR A 277 23.14 8.14 -5.41
CA TYR A 277 22.47 6.88 -5.73
C TYR A 277 23.30 5.65 -5.33
N ALA A 278 24.62 5.69 -5.58
CA ALA A 278 25.51 4.61 -5.13
C ALA A 278 25.45 4.41 -3.61
N LYS A 279 25.42 5.53 -2.84
CA LYS A 279 25.28 5.46 -1.39
C LYS A 279 23.90 4.92 -0.97
N ALA A 280 22.82 5.33 -1.63
CA ALA A 280 21.48 4.78 -1.37
C ALA A 280 21.45 3.26 -1.61
N LYS A 281 22.08 2.78 -2.69
CA LYS A 281 22.17 1.35 -3.02
C LYS A 281 23.02 0.58 -2.01
N GLU A 282 24.16 1.13 -1.56
CA GLU A 282 24.98 0.56 -0.48
C GLU A 282 24.16 0.35 0.79
N LEU A 283 23.26 1.29 1.11
CA LEU A 283 22.37 1.26 2.27
C LEU A 283 21.09 0.40 2.06
N GLY A 284 21.01 -0.37 0.97
CA GLY A 284 19.95 -1.35 0.74
C GLY A 284 18.75 -0.85 -0.07
N HIS A 285 18.83 0.30 -0.71
CA HIS A 285 17.82 0.71 -1.68
C HIS A 285 17.89 -0.20 -2.91
N GLN A 286 16.81 -0.93 -3.19
CA GLN A 286 16.63 -1.73 -4.41
C GLN A 286 15.92 -0.87 -5.46
N GLU A 287 16.48 -0.87 -6.69
CA GLU A 287 15.87 -0.20 -7.86
C GLU A 287 14.56 -0.86 -8.27
#